data_887c34cce7a347efcda8b716110b88db
#
_entry.id   887c34cce7a347efcda8b716110b88db
#
_cell.length_a   1.000
_cell.length_b   1.000
_cell.length_c   1.000
_cell.angle_alpha   90.00
_cell.angle_beta   90.00
_cell.angle_gamma   90.00
#
_symmetry.space_group_name_H-M   'P 1'
#
loop_
_entity.id
_entity.type
_entity.pdbx_description
1 polymer ?
#
loop_
_entity_poly.entity_id
_entity_poly.type
_entity_poly.pdbx_seq_one_letter_code
_entity_poly.pdbx_strand_id
1 'polypeptide(L)'
;AEYYAVLKHNGILILDHRNYDRLLEGTSTSGKSNVYCGKDVEVGPEHVDDGLARFRYAFSDGSTYHLNMFPLRHGYVRRLMREVGFQRITTYGDYQRGHDDPDFYVHVAEKEYLFNTDMTAI
;
A
#
# COMPACT_ATOMS: atom_id res chain seq x y z
N ALA A 1 2.66 14.00 -1.38
CA ALA A 1 3.14 15.23 -2.05
C ALA A 1 4.63 15.18 -2.37
N GLU A 2 5.43 14.62 -1.48
CA GLU A 2 6.88 14.55 -1.69
C GLU A 2 7.25 13.69 -2.89
N TYR A 3 6.63 12.55 -3.06
CA TYR A 3 6.87 11.70 -4.23
C TYR A 3 6.52 12.41 -5.53
N TYR A 4 5.39 13.11 -5.52
CA TYR A 4 4.96 13.88 -6.69
C TYR A 4 5.96 14.98 -7.01
N ALA A 5 6.45 15.68 -6.01
CA ALA A 5 7.34 16.82 -6.19
C ALA A 5 8.70 16.44 -6.80
N VAL A 6 9.22 15.25 -6.46
CA VAL A 6 10.54 14.82 -6.93
C VAL A 6 10.51 14.15 -8.30
N LEU A 7 9.34 13.79 -8.79
CA LEU A 7 9.20 13.18 -10.11
C LEU A 7 9.29 14.22 -11.21
N LYS A 8 9.90 13.83 -12.31
CA LYS A 8 9.87 14.63 -13.54
C LYS A 8 8.51 14.50 -14.21
N HIS A 9 8.20 15.42 -15.12
CA HIS A 9 7.02 15.29 -15.98
C HIS A 9 7.08 13.95 -16.72
N ASN A 10 5.95 13.29 -16.81
CA ASN A 10 5.82 11.94 -17.36
C ASN A 10 6.53 10.87 -16.53
N GLY A 11 6.98 11.21 -15.32
CA GLY A 11 7.51 10.25 -14.38
C GLY A 11 6.41 9.35 -13.84
N ILE A 12 6.80 8.17 -13.41
CA ILE A 12 5.88 7.15 -12.92
C ILE A 12 6.20 6.86 -11.46
N LEU A 13 5.15 6.81 -10.64
CA LEU A 13 5.24 6.30 -9.28
C LEU A 13 4.62 4.91 -9.26
N ILE A 14 5.36 3.95 -8.71
CA ILE A 14 4.85 2.62 -8.42
C ILE A 14 4.86 2.47 -6.90
N LEU A 15 3.69 2.28 -6.33
CA LEU A 15 3.51 2.18 -4.89
C LEU A 15 2.71 0.93 -4.57
N ASP A 16 3.25 0.08 -3.71
CA ASP A 16 2.53 -1.08 -3.24
C ASP A 16 2.22 -1.00 -1.75
N HIS A 17 1.18 -1.68 -1.34
CA HIS A 17 0.84 -1.83 0.06
C HIS A 17 -0.05 -3.06 0.25
N ARG A 18 -0.11 -3.55 1.49
CA ARG A 18 -0.99 -4.66 1.82
C ARG A 18 -2.45 -4.29 1.59
N ASN A 19 -3.24 -5.33 1.36
CA ASN A 19 -4.69 -5.18 1.33
C ASN A 19 -5.22 -5.01 2.75
N TYR A 20 -5.13 -3.80 3.28
CA TYR A 20 -5.67 -3.48 4.61
C TYR A 20 -7.18 -3.39 4.61
N ASP A 21 -7.81 -3.25 3.45
CA ASP A 21 -9.28 -3.32 3.33
C ASP A 21 -9.78 -4.68 3.82
N ARG A 22 -9.14 -5.76 3.38
CA ARG A 22 -9.48 -7.11 3.80
C ARG A 22 -9.22 -7.31 5.29
N LEU A 23 -8.11 -6.79 5.78
CA LEU A 23 -7.74 -6.87 7.18
C LEU A 23 -8.75 -6.13 8.07
N LEU A 24 -9.16 -4.93 7.67
CA LEU A 24 -10.13 -4.11 8.38
C LEU A 24 -11.54 -4.72 8.36
N GLU A 25 -11.87 -5.45 7.31
CA GLU A 25 -13.15 -6.14 7.20
C GLU A 25 -13.19 -7.45 7.98
N GLY A 26 -12.08 -7.85 8.59
CA GLY A 26 -12.00 -9.07 9.38
C GLY A 26 -11.94 -10.35 8.55
N THR A 27 -11.70 -10.24 7.26
CA THR A 27 -11.64 -11.40 6.36
C THR A 27 -10.23 -11.96 6.20
N SER A 28 -9.23 -11.25 6.71
CA SER A 28 -7.84 -11.69 6.64
C SER A 28 -7.60 -12.81 7.63
N THR A 29 -6.95 -13.87 7.15
CA THR A 29 -6.50 -14.94 8.03
C THR A 29 -5.25 -14.49 8.78
N SER A 30 -5.16 -14.87 10.04
CA SER A 30 -4.01 -14.58 10.86
C SER A 30 -2.92 -15.66 10.68
N GLY A 31 -1.70 -15.28 10.99
CA GLY A 31 -0.64 -16.23 11.21
C GLY A 31 -0.02 -16.82 9.98
N LYS A 32 1.06 -16.21 9.52
CA LYS A 32 1.94 -16.81 8.51
C LYS A 32 3.26 -17.14 9.17
N SER A 33 3.78 -18.34 8.89
CA SER A 33 5.12 -18.70 9.26
C SER A 33 6.10 -18.20 8.21
N ASN A 34 7.12 -17.51 8.65
CA ASN A 34 8.19 -17.00 7.80
C ASN A 34 9.53 -17.29 8.44
N VAL A 35 10.60 -17.15 7.67
CA VAL A 35 11.97 -17.22 8.18
C VAL A 35 12.56 -15.82 8.14
N TYR A 36 13.02 -15.34 9.27
CA TYR A 36 13.61 -14.02 9.41
C TYR A 36 14.97 -14.15 10.10
N CYS A 37 16.00 -13.68 9.44
CA CYS A 37 17.38 -13.76 9.97
C CYS A 37 17.76 -15.18 10.38
N GLY A 38 17.33 -16.18 9.61
CA GLY A 38 17.61 -17.58 9.90
C GLY A 38 16.78 -18.21 11.01
N LYS A 39 15.78 -17.50 11.54
CA LYS A 39 14.89 -17.98 12.59
C LYS A 39 13.46 -18.07 12.11
N ASP A 40 12.74 -19.07 12.55
CA ASP A 40 11.31 -19.15 12.29
C ASP A 40 10.57 -18.08 13.06
N VAL A 41 9.60 -17.46 12.41
CA VAL A 41 8.77 -16.42 12.99
C VAL A 41 7.31 -16.61 12.58
N GLU A 42 6.42 -16.47 13.54
CA GLU A 42 4.98 -16.36 13.26
C GLU A 42 4.59 -14.89 13.24
N VAL A 43 3.92 -14.47 12.18
CA VAL A 43 3.48 -13.11 12.00
C VAL A 43 1.97 -13.08 11.86
N GLY A 44 1.32 -12.25 12.67
CA GLY A 44 -0.12 -12.11 12.58
C GLY A 44 -0.60 -10.79 13.16
N PRO A 45 -1.82 -10.37 12.81
CA PRO A 45 -2.39 -9.17 13.38
C PRO A 45 -2.76 -9.40 14.84
N GLU A 46 -2.39 -8.46 15.71
CA GLU A 46 -2.74 -8.48 17.12
C GLU A 46 -3.87 -7.51 17.42
N HIS A 47 -3.86 -6.36 16.77
CA HIS A 47 -4.88 -5.34 16.91
C HIS A 47 -5.08 -4.64 15.58
N VAL A 48 -6.32 -4.46 15.18
CA VAL A 48 -6.65 -3.76 13.93
C VAL A 48 -7.88 -2.90 14.15
N ASP A 49 -7.74 -1.60 13.91
CA ASP A 49 -8.84 -0.66 13.79
C ASP A 49 -8.53 0.34 12.68
N ASP A 50 -9.39 1.33 12.48
CA ASP A 50 -9.24 2.30 11.39
C ASP A 50 -7.97 3.16 11.48
N GLY A 51 -7.40 3.29 12.66
CA GLY A 51 -6.24 4.14 12.87
C GLY A 51 -4.95 3.39 13.20
N LEU A 52 -5.03 2.09 13.46
CA LEU A 52 -3.87 1.32 13.88
C LEU A 52 -4.00 -0.14 13.48
N ALA A 53 -2.96 -0.64 12.85
CA ALA A 53 -2.76 -2.07 12.68
C ALA A 53 -1.46 -2.46 13.39
N ARG A 54 -1.56 -3.37 14.35
CA ARG A 54 -0.40 -3.88 15.08
C ARG A 54 -0.20 -5.33 14.73
N PHE A 55 0.97 -5.65 14.20
CA PHE A 55 1.37 -7.01 13.90
C PHE A 55 2.35 -7.51 14.94
N ARG A 56 2.18 -8.77 15.32
CA ARG A 56 3.06 -9.43 16.26
C ARG A 56 3.96 -10.40 15.50
N TYR A 57 5.24 -10.31 15.82
CA TYR A 57 6.29 -11.20 15.29
C TYR A 57 6.78 -12.06 16.46
N ALA A 58 6.41 -13.32 16.46
CA ALA A 58 6.82 -14.26 17.51
C ALA A 58 7.89 -15.20 16.96
N PHE A 59 9.10 -15.08 17.46
CA PHE A 59 10.24 -15.89 17.04
C PHE A 59 10.33 -17.18 17.83
N SER A 60 10.95 -18.20 17.23
CA SER A 60 11.11 -19.52 17.83
C SER A 60 11.97 -19.51 19.10
N ASP A 61 12.79 -18.47 19.29
CA ASP A 61 13.61 -18.30 20.50
C ASP A 61 12.86 -17.69 21.68
N GLY A 62 11.56 -17.42 21.51
CA GLY A 62 10.71 -16.81 22.54
C GLY A 62 10.65 -15.29 22.49
N SER A 63 11.46 -14.64 21.66
CA SER A 63 11.38 -13.19 21.52
C SER A 63 10.13 -12.78 20.71
N THR A 64 9.59 -11.61 21.05
CA THR A 64 8.39 -11.07 20.43
C THR A 64 8.61 -9.61 20.11
N TYR A 65 8.24 -9.23 18.90
CA TYR A 65 8.31 -7.84 18.44
C TYR A 65 6.98 -7.43 17.83
N HIS A 66 6.74 -6.13 17.83
CA HIS A 66 5.52 -5.56 17.29
C HIS A 66 5.83 -4.53 16.23
N LEU A 67 5.03 -4.50 15.18
CA LEU A 67 5.07 -3.46 14.16
C LEU A 67 3.72 -2.77 14.14
N ASN A 68 3.75 -1.46 14.37
CA ASN A 68 2.56 -0.62 14.30
C ASN A 68 2.55 0.13 12.98
N MET A 69 1.40 0.15 12.33
CA MET A 69 1.27 0.87 11.06
C MET A 69 -0.13 1.43 10.90
N PHE A 70 -0.27 2.43 10.04
CA PHE A 70 -1.56 2.94 9.66
C PHE A 70 -2.14 2.05 8.55
N PRO A 71 -3.34 1.51 8.70
CA PRO A 71 -3.92 0.61 7.71
C PRO A 71 -4.48 1.39 6.51
N LEU A 72 -3.69 1.53 5.49
CA LEU A 72 -4.05 2.26 4.28
C LEU A 72 -5.03 1.46 3.43
N ARG A 73 -6.22 2.02 3.21
CA ARG A 73 -7.18 1.46 2.25
C ARG A 73 -6.81 1.90 0.84
N HIS A 74 -7.01 1.01 -0.14
CA HIS A 74 -6.60 1.31 -1.51
C HIS A 74 -7.36 2.52 -2.09
N GLY A 75 -8.63 2.68 -1.77
CA GLY A 75 -9.41 3.82 -2.24
C GLY A 75 -8.92 5.15 -1.66
N TYR A 76 -8.47 5.14 -0.41
CA TYR A 76 -7.89 6.30 0.22
C TYR A 76 -6.56 6.69 -0.42
N VAL A 77 -5.70 5.70 -0.69
CA VAL A 77 -4.41 5.92 -1.35
C VAL A 77 -4.63 6.52 -2.75
N ARG A 78 -5.56 5.96 -3.52
CA ARG A 78 -5.89 6.48 -4.83
C ARG A 78 -6.39 7.93 -4.78
N ARG A 79 -7.23 8.24 -3.81
CA ARG A 79 -7.74 9.60 -3.61
C ARG A 79 -6.60 10.56 -3.30
N LEU A 80 -5.69 10.19 -2.40
CA LEU A 80 -4.54 11.02 -2.07
C LEU A 80 -3.64 11.26 -3.28
N MET A 81 -3.43 10.24 -4.10
CA MET A 81 -2.65 10.39 -5.32
C MET A 81 -3.27 11.40 -6.28
N ARG A 82 -4.59 11.37 -6.43
CA ARG A 82 -5.30 12.35 -7.25
C ARG A 82 -5.22 13.75 -6.70
N GLU A 83 -5.38 13.88 -5.39
CA GLU A 83 -5.34 15.18 -4.72
C GLU A 83 -3.98 15.86 -4.86
N VAL A 84 -2.90 15.10 -4.89
CA VAL A 84 -1.57 15.69 -5.10
C VAL A 84 -1.25 15.92 -6.57
N GLY A 85 -2.06 15.41 -7.50
CA GLY A 85 -1.92 15.72 -8.91
C GLY A 85 -1.60 14.56 -9.84
N PHE A 86 -1.45 13.35 -9.33
CA PHE A 86 -1.20 12.20 -10.19
C PHE A 86 -2.38 11.92 -11.12
N GLN A 87 -2.06 11.50 -12.32
CA GLN A 87 -3.04 11.13 -13.33
C GLN A 87 -2.82 9.68 -13.76
N ARG A 88 -3.80 9.11 -14.44
CA ARG A 88 -3.74 7.74 -14.93
C ARG A 88 -3.32 6.75 -13.89
N ILE A 89 -4.03 6.77 -12.76
CA ILE A 89 -3.77 5.85 -11.67
C ILE A 89 -4.38 4.50 -12.01
N THR A 90 -3.54 3.50 -12.18
CA THR A 90 -3.97 2.12 -12.40
C THR A 90 -3.62 1.28 -11.18
N THR A 91 -4.57 0.51 -10.70
CA THR A 91 -4.36 -0.35 -9.53
C THR A 91 -4.40 -1.80 -9.96
N TYR A 92 -3.38 -2.53 -9.56
CA TYR A 92 -3.27 -3.96 -9.80
C TYR A 92 -3.36 -4.69 -8.46
N GLY A 93 -4.04 -5.83 -8.45
CA GLY A 93 -4.03 -6.73 -7.30
C GLY A 93 -3.02 -7.85 -7.57
N ASP A 94 -2.06 -8.02 -6.68
CA ASP A 94 -0.97 -8.99 -6.82
C ASP A 94 -0.34 -8.96 -8.22
N TYR A 95 -0.09 -7.75 -8.72
CA TYR A 95 0.49 -7.49 -10.05
C TYR A 95 -0.39 -7.95 -11.22
N GLN A 96 -1.67 -8.24 -10.96
CA GLN A 96 -2.61 -8.66 -11.99
C GLN A 96 -3.73 -7.65 -12.14
N ARG A 97 -4.14 -7.42 -13.37
CA ARG A 97 -5.25 -6.52 -13.65
C ARG A 97 -6.56 -7.21 -13.28
N GLY A 98 -7.43 -6.52 -12.55
CA GLY A 98 -8.76 -7.02 -12.22
C GLY A 98 -8.82 -8.09 -11.14
N HIS A 99 -7.76 -8.24 -10.34
CA HIS A 99 -7.79 -9.14 -9.20
C HIS A 99 -8.49 -8.46 -8.02
N ASP A 100 -9.65 -8.97 -7.63
CA ASP A 100 -10.55 -8.28 -6.70
C ASP A 100 -10.20 -8.43 -5.22
N ASP A 101 -9.51 -9.50 -4.85
CA ASP A 101 -9.16 -9.77 -3.45
C ASP A 101 -7.69 -10.16 -3.30
N PRO A 102 -6.78 -9.23 -3.59
CA PRO A 102 -5.35 -9.52 -3.57
C PRO A 102 -4.79 -9.47 -2.15
N ASP A 103 -3.58 -10.00 -1.97
CA ASP A 103 -2.79 -9.77 -0.76
C ASP A 103 -2.16 -8.37 -0.76
N PHE A 104 -1.77 -7.89 -1.93
CA PHE A 104 -1.18 -6.58 -2.10
C PHE A 104 -1.85 -5.81 -3.22
N TYR A 105 -1.96 -4.50 -3.04
CA TYR A 105 -2.31 -3.58 -4.11
C TYR A 105 -1.04 -2.91 -4.63
N VAL A 106 -0.98 -2.75 -5.94
CA VAL A 106 0.09 -2.02 -6.61
C VAL A 106 -0.53 -0.90 -7.43
N HIS A 107 -0.18 0.33 -7.10
CA HIS A 107 -0.68 1.50 -7.81
C HIS A 107 0.41 2.03 -8.72
N VAL A 108 0.06 2.20 -9.98
CA VAL A 108 0.93 2.83 -10.97
C VAL A 108 0.30 4.15 -11.35
N ALA A 109 0.98 5.25 -11.06
CA ALA A 109 0.47 6.58 -11.27
C ALA A 109 1.46 7.41 -12.07
N GLU A 110 0.95 8.23 -12.98
CA GLU A 110 1.77 9.07 -13.83
C GLU A 110 1.66 10.54 -13.42
N LYS A 111 2.81 11.20 -13.39
CA LYS A 111 2.85 12.66 -13.28
C LYS A 111 2.81 13.25 -14.68
N GLU A 112 1.60 13.34 -15.25
CA GLU A 112 1.44 13.90 -16.58
C GLU A 112 1.63 15.41 -16.56
N TYR A 113 2.15 15.89 -17.65
CA TYR A 113 2.28 17.31 -17.85
C TYR A 113 0.95 17.88 -18.34
N LEU A 114 0.32 18.69 -17.51
CA LEU A 114 -0.98 19.27 -17.79
C LEU A 114 -0.90 20.55 -18.59
N PHE A 115 0.26 20.86 -19.06
CA PHE A 115 0.46 22.13 -19.67
C PHE A 115 -0.31 22.33 -20.99
N ASN A 116 -0.75 21.25 -21.61
CA ASN A 116 -1.60 21.35 -22.78
C ASN A 116 -2.85 22.19 -22.50
N THR A 117 -3.38 22.12 -21.31
CA THR A 117 -4.50 22.97 -20.88
C THR A 117 -4.02 24.40 -20.70
N ASP A 118 -2.88 24.58 -20.08
CA ASP A 118 -2.31 25.89 -19.85
C ASP A 118 -1.83 26.54 -21.14
N MET A 119 -1.25 25.74 -21.99
CA MET A 119 -0.75 26.22 -23.27
C MET A 119 -1.87 26.65 -24.19
N THR A 120 -3.00 25.99 -24.12
CA THR A 120 -4.17 26.43 -24.89
C THR A 120 -4.75 27.73 -24.37
N ALA A 121 -4.48 28.04 -23.11
CA ALA A 121 -4.92 29.29 -22.52
C ALA A 121 -4.00 30.46 -22.86
N ILE A 122 -2.84 30.17 -23.33
CA ILE A 122 -1.89 31.18 -23.77
C ILE A 122 -2.21 31.65 -25.17
#